data_9081c9ea60638f1a39e100bb0a335ec6
#
_entry.id   9081c9ea60638f1a39e100bb0a335ec6
#
_cell.length_a   1.000
_cell.length_b   1.000
_cell.length_c   1.000
_cell.angle_alpha   90.00
_cell.angle_beta   90.00
_cell.angle_gamma   90.00
#
_symmetry.space_group_name_H-M   'P 1'
#
loop_
_entity.id
_entity.type
_entity.pdbx_description
1 polymer ?
#
loop_
_entity_poly.entity_id
_entity_poly.type
_entity_poly.pdbx_seq_one_letter_code
_entity_poly.pdbx_strand_id
1 'polypeptide(L)'
;MVRAALKNPYAVVAISLIVVILGVVSYQKMVRDIFPEINIPVVAVATFYKGMGPSEMEGAITLRLEQLFLQASYVDHMESRSLPGVSLIKIYFHPNYNVDAGLAEITSLTYSALRFMPKGMFPPTIIKFGAQNLPIANLTLSSATLSEKEVRDLAYFSVRPQLGTVHGVSLPPTFGGAVRQITVFLNREKMLARGISANEIVKAVNAENLLVPAGNVKIGDFDYNVYSNSIVSMVKEMNDFPIKVVNGVPVYLKDVGTAADSTAVQVNVVRVNGRRSVYVPILKQAGANTLAVLDGIREVLPKLKGIPADLEVKLIFDQSLYIRQALATVEHEMLLGGGLACVMILLFLGSVRSMLIIALAIPLSITTALVLLYFTGHTINIMTLGGLALAVGT
;
A
#
# COMPACT_ATOMS: atom_id res chain seq x y z
N MET A 1 -29.47 41.69 7.38
CA MET A 1 -28.31 41.52 6.49
C MET A 1 -28.45 42.36 5.21
N VAL A 2 -29.49 42.23 4.39
CA VAL A 2 -29.63 42.92 3.10
C VAL A 2 -29.54 44.46 3.21
N ARG A 3 -30.27 45.09 4.20
CA ARG A 3 -30.19 46.54 4.43
C ARG A 3 -28.79 47.06 4.85
N ALA A 4 -28.01 46.21 5.54
CA ALA A 4 -26.63 46.58 5.92
C ALA A 4 -25.68 46.47 4.72
N ALA A 5 -25.86 45.49 3.85
CA ALA A 5 -25.11 45.31 2.60
C ALA A 5 -25.38 46.49 1.64
N LEU A 6 -26.64 46.90 1.49
CA LEU A 6 -27.02 48.05 0.65
C LEU A 6 -26.46 49.39 1.16
N LYS A 7 -26.26 49.54 2.50
CA LYS A 7 -25.63 50.75 3.07
C LYS A 7 -24.12 50.83 2.87
N ASN A 8 -23.45 49.68 2.71
CA ASN A 8 -21.99 49.61 2.59
C ASN A 8 -21.54 48.78 1.37
N PRO A 9 -21.75 49.26 0.14
CA PRO A 9 -21.44 48.50 -1.08
C PRO A 9 -19.95 48.15 -1.21
N TYR A 10 -19.05 49.01 -0.76
CA TYR A 10 -17.60 48.74 -0.74
C TYR A 10 -17.20 47.58 0.14
N ALA A 11 -17.87 47.42 1.28
CA ALA A 11 -17.63 46.26 2.14
C ALA A 11 -18.07 44.95 1.49
N VAL A 12 -19.18 44.96 0.75
CA VAL A 12 -19.65 43.79 0.00
C VAL A 12 -18.64 43.38 -1.10
N VAL A 13 -18.16 44.38 -1.85
CA VAL A 13 -17.13 44.12 -2.90
C VAL A 13 -15.84 43.58 -2.26
N ALA A 14 -15.38 44.15 -1.15
CA ALA A 14 -14.19 43.68 -0.45
C ALA A 14 -14.34 42.21 0.04
N ILE A 15 -15.48 41.89 0.67
CA ILE A 15 -15.77 40.51 1.10
C ILE A 15 -15.84 39.56 -0.06
N SER A 16 -16.47 39.95 -1.19
CA SER A 16 -16.54 39.11 -2.40
C SER A 16 -15.16 38.82 -2.97
N LEU A 17 -14.27 39.81 -3.01
CA LEU A 17 -12.88 39.62 -3.44
C LEU A 17 -12.11 38.67 -2.51
N ILE A 18 -12.28 38.83 -1.20
CA ILE A 18 -11.67 37.91 -0.21
C ILE A 18 -12.16 36.48 -0.43
N VAL A 19 -13.45 36.26 -0.63
CA VAL A 19 -14.04 34.96 -0.91
C VAL A 19 -13.48 34.35 -2.20
N VAL A 20 -13.34 35.15 -3.26
CA VAL A 20 -12.74 34.66 -4.53
C VAL A 20 -11.29 34.25 -4.34
N ILE A 21 -10.48 35.05 -3.63
CA ILE A 21 -9.07 34.73 -3.36
C ILE A 21 -8.99 33.46 -2.50
N LEU A 22 -9.75 33.38 -1.40
CA LEU A 22 -9.79 32.19 -0.57
C LEU A 22 -10.30 30.96 -1.33
N GLY A 23 -11.27 31.13 -2.24
CA GLY A 23 -11.79 30.05 -3.07
C GLY A 23 -10.74 29.46 -4.01
N VAL A 24 -9.94 30.31 -4.66
CA VAL A 24 -8.83 29.87 -5.51
C VAL A 24 -7.78 29.13 -4.69
N VAL A 25 -7.40 29.66 -3.54
CA VAL A 25 -6.45 29.00 -2.62
C VAL A 25 -7.01 27.66 -2.12
N SER A 26 -8.27 27.61 -1.72
CA SER A 26 -8.95 26.39 -1.30
C SER A 26 -8.96 25.34 -2.40
N TYR A 27 -9.36 25.70 -3.61
CA TYR A 27 -9.38 24.81 -4.77
C TYR A 27 -8.00 24.20 -5.08
N GLN A 28 -6.93 25.00 -4.95
CA GLN A 28 -5.56 24.52 -5.18
C GLN A 28 -5.07 23.57 -4.07
N LYS A 29 -5.48 23.82 -2.82
CA LYS A 29 -5.03 23.05 -1.65
C LYS A 29 -5.89 21.84 -1.34
N MET A 30 -7.15 21.80 -1.79
CA MET A 30 -8.04 20.66 -1.53
C MET A 30 -7.50 19.38 -2.14
N VAL A 31 -7.60 18.31 -1.38
CA VAL A 31 -7.30 16.95 -1.85
C VAL A 31 -8.35 16.53 -2.89
N ARG A 32 -7.89 15.95 -3.98
CA ARG A 32 -8.73 15.46 -5.09
C ARG A 32 -8.71 13.94 -5.09
N ASP A 33 -9.91 13.37 -5.01
CA ASP A 33 -10.10 11.92 -4.90
C ASP A 33 -11.32 11.46 -5.69
N ILE A 34 -11.53 10.15 -5.85
CA ILE A 34 -12.76 9.61 -6.45
C ILE A 34 -13.90 9.67 -5.44
N PHE A 35 -13.67 9.16 -4.24
CA PHE A 35 -14.66 9.05 -3.18
C PHE A 35 -14.33 9.97 -2.00
N PRO A 36 -15.34 10.38 -1.21
CA PRO A 36 -15.08 11.01 0.07
C PRO A 36 -14.28 10.08 0.97
N GLU A 37 -13.60 10.64 1.94
CA GLU A 37 -12.88 9.85 2.94
C GLU A 37 -13.90 9.08 3.80
N ILE A 38 -13.94 7.76 3.60
CA ILE A 38 -14.83 6.87 4.34
C ILE A 38 -14.03 6.28 5.49
N ASN A 39 -14.20 6.84 6.67
CA ASN A 39 -13.57 6.36 7.89
C ASN A 39 -14.45 5.27 8.55
N ILE A 40 -14.32 4.04 8.06
CA ILE A 40 -14.86 2.88 8.78
C ILE A 40 -13.76 2.44 9.76
N PRO A 41 -14.01 2.47 11.08
CA PRO A 41 -13.01 2.11 12.07
C PRO A 41 -12.83 0.58 12.12
N VAL A 42 -11.96 0.05 11.25
CA VAL A 42 -11.67 -1.38 11.12
C VAL A 42 -10.18 -1.63 11.24
N VAL A 43 -9.82 -2.61 12.06
CA VAL A 43 -8.46 -3.15 12.14
C VAL A 43 -8.47 -4.58 11.60
N ALA A 44 -7.55 -4.89 10.70
CA ALA A 44 -7.36 -6.23 10.16
C ALA A 44 -6.09 -6.86 10.72
N VAL A 45 -6.20 -8.09 11.19
CA VAL A 45 -5.08 -8.92 11.68
C VAL A 45 -4.94 -10.11 10.75
N ALA A 46 -3.82 -10.21 10.05
CA ALA A 46 -3.47 -11.32 9.18
C ALA A 46 -2.34 -12.14 9.81
N THR A 47 -2.57 -13.42 10.00
CA THR A 47 -1.60 -14.36 10.57
C THR A 47 -1.31 -15.46 9.58
N PHE A 48 -0.03 -15.81 9.42
CA PHE A 48 0.42 -16.78 8.44
C PHE A 48 1.09 -17.98 9.13
N TYR A 49 0.67 -19.19 8.77
CA TYR A 49 1.30 -20.44 9.17
C TYR A 49 1.37 -21.42 7.99
N LYS A 50 2.52 -21.51 7.36
CA LYS A 50 2.70 -22.30 6.14
C LYS A 50 2.45 -23.79 6.37
N GLY A 51 1.56 -24.38 5.57
CA GLY A 51 1.26 -25.82 5.60
C GLY A 51 0.15 -26.24 6.55
N MET A 52 -0.47 -25.31 7.32
CA MET A 52 -1.60 -25.60 8.18
C MET A 52 -2.92 -25.55 7.39
N GLY A 53 -3.82 -26.51 7.60
CA GLY A 53 -5.14 -26.53 6.98
C GLY A 53 -6.11 -25.51 7.58
N PRO A 54 -7.26 -25.21 6.93
CA PRO A 54 -8.22 -24.20 7.41
C PRO A 54 -8.77 -24.53 8.81
N SER A 55 -9.10 -25.79 9.09
CA SER A 55 -9.66 -26.21 10.37
C SER A 55 -8.64 -26.09 11.51
N GLU A 56 -7.39 -26.44 11.24
CA GLU A 56 -6.30 -26.27 12.19
C GLU A 56 -5.96 -24.78 12.40
N MET A 57 -6.02 -23.97 11.34
CA MET A 57 -5.86 -22.52 11.43
C MET A 57 -6.96 -21.90 12.31
N GLU A 58 -8.21 -22.35 12.12
CA GLU A 58 -9.34 -21.92 12.95
C GLU A 58 -9.11 -22.22 14.42
N GLY A 59 -8.90 -23.50 14.76
CA GLY A 59 -8.79 -23.94 16.16
C GLY A 59 -7.51 -23.46 16.87
N ALA A 60 -6.38 -23.45 16.18
CA ALA A 60 -5.09 -23.13 16.80
C ALA A 60 -4.78 -21.62 16.84
N ILE A 61 -5.30 -20.83 15.91
CA ILE A 61 -4.93 -19.42 15.74
C ILE A 61 -6.16 -18.52 15.79
N THR A 62 -7.11 -18.69 14.85
CA THR A 62 -8.21 -17.74 14.66
C THR A 62 -9.07 -17.60 15.92
N LEU A 63 -9.59 -18.70 16.42
CA LEU A 63 -10.47 -18.72 17.61
C LEU A 63 -9.77 -18.14 18.84
N ARG A 64 -8.49 -18.42 19.03
CA ARG A 64 -7.73 -17.89 20.16
C ARG A 64 -7.54 -16.38 20.09
N LEU A 65 -7.28 -15.84 18.89
CA LEU A 65 -7.17 -14.40 18.67
C LEU A 65 -8.53 -13.72 18.82
N GLU A 66 -9.62 -14.31 18.30
CA GLU A 66 -10.97 -13.79 18.49
C GLU A 66 -11.35 -13.67 19.95
N GLN A 67 -11.14 -14.73 20.73
CA GLN A 67 -11.40 -14.69 22.18
C GLN A 67 -10.62 -13.60 22.90
N LEU A 68 -9.38 -13.35 22.48
CA LEU A 68 -8.56 -12.32 23.08
C LEU A 68 -9.03 -10.91 22.65
N PHE A 69 -9.45 -10.74 21.41
CA PHE A 69 -9.92 -9.47 20.90
C PHE A 69 -11.28 -9.04 21.46
N LEU A 70 -12.04 -9.94 22.10
CA LEU A 70 -13.22 -9.59 22.89
C LEU A 70 -12.90 -8.69 24.09
N GLN A 71 -11.62 -8.59 24.49
CA GLN A 71 -11.17 -7.68 25.55
C GLN A 71 -10.94 -6.25 25.04
N ALA A 72 -10.93 -6.05 23.72
CA ALA A 72 -10.73 -4.74 23.14
C ALA A 72 -11.98 -3.85 23.32
N SER A 73 -11.73 -2.56 23.56
CA SER A 73 -12.77 -1.58 23.84
C SER A 73 -13.54 -1.22 22.55
N TYR A 74 -14.84 -0.98 22.69
CA TYR A 74 -15.70 -0.47 21.61
C TYR A 74 -15.74 -1.33 20.34
N VAL A 75 -15.52 -2.64 20.44
CA VAL A 75 -15.73 -3.57 19.33
C VAL A 75 -17.23 -3.72 19.07
N ASP A 76 -17.64 -3.50 17.82
CA ASP A 76 -19.01 -3.72 17.36
C ASP A 76 -19.20 -5.19 16.98
N HIS A 77 -18.38 -5.68 16.04
CA HIS A 77 -18.37 -7.09 15.63
C HIS A 77 -17.01 -7.47 15.01
N MET A 78 -16.80 -8.76 14.81
CA MET A 78 -15.64 -9.32 14.16
C MET A 78 -16.05 -10.23 13.01
N GLU A 79 -15.29 -10.17 11.92
CA GLU A 79 -15.37 -11.11 10.80
C GLU A 79 -14.04 -11.85 10.67
N SER A 80 -14.07 -13.17 10.64
CA SER A 80 -12.86 -13.95 10.44
C SER A 80 -12.96 -14.91 9.25
N ARG A 81 -11.80 -15.21 8.68
CA ARG A 81 -11.66 -16.20 7.62
C ARG A 81 -10.41 -17.03 7.86
N SER A 82 -10.60 -18.33 8.04
CA SER A 82 -9.52 -19.31 8.10
C SER A 82 -9.34 -19.96 6.74
N LEU A 83 -8.18 -19.73 6.14
CA LEU A 83 -7.78 -20.24 4.83
C LEU A 83 -6.57 -21.15 5.00
N PRO A 84 -6.19 -21.97 3.98
CA PRO A 84 -4.96 -22.76 4.05
C PRO A 84 -3.74 -21.87 4.34
N GLY A 85 -3.17 -22.02 5.54
CA GLY A 85 -2.01 -21.26 6.00
C GLY A 85 -2.23 -19.79 6.31
N VAL A 86 -3.48 -19.29 6.33
CA VAL A 86 -3.79 -17.87 6.60
C VAL A 86 -5.01 -17.75 7.51
N SER A 87 -4.89 -16.97 8.58
CA SER A 87 -6.01 -16.46 9.37
C SER A 87 -6.14 -14.96 9.15
N LEU A 88 -7.31 -14.50 8.74
CA LEU A 88 -7.64 -13.09 8.57
C LEU A 88 -8.81 -12.73 9.47
N ILE A 89 -8.59 -11.82 10.40
CA ILE A 89 -9.61 -11.31 11.33
C ILE A 89 -9.76 -9.82 11.11
N LYS A 90 -10.97 -9.37 10.84
CA LYS A 90 -11.34 -7.95 10.77
C LYS A 90 -12.14 -7.60 12.03
N ILE A 91 -11.69 -6.60 12.74
CA ILE A 91 -12.33 -6.09 13.95
C ILE A 91 -12.96 -4.75 13.60
N TYR A 92 -14.29 -4.68 13.67
CA TYR A 92 -15.07 -3.49 13.44
C TYR A 92 -15.35 -2.82 14.77
N PHE A 93 -15.05 -1.54 14.87
CA PHE A 93 -15.33 -0.73 16.05
C PHE A 93 -16.57 0.11 15.83
N HIS A 94 -17.19 0.57 16.92
CA HIS A 94 -18.33 1.47 16.83
C HIS A 94 -18.02 2.75 16.03
N PRO A 95 -18.99 3.31 15.29
CA PRO A 95 -18.83 4.57 14.56
C PRO A 95 -18.24 5.67 15.45
N ASN A 96 -17.35 6.48 14.88
CA ASN A 96 -16.63 7.57 15.55
C ASN A 96 -15.58 7.14 16.59
N TYR A 97 -15.32 5.85 16.79
CA TYR A 97 -14.19 5.40 17.58
C TYR A 97 -12.86 5.72 16.90
N ASN A 98 -11.86 6.09 17.70
CA ASN A 98 -10.52 6.37 17.17
C ASN A 98 -9.84 5.04 16.78
N VAL A 99 -9.77 4.77 15.47
CA VAL A 99 -9.18 3.54 14.93
C VAL A 99 -7.69 3.41 15.27
N ASP A 100 -6.97 4.50 15.56
CA ASP A 100 -5.56 4.45 15.99
C ASP A 100 -5.44 3.90 17.41
N ALA A 101 -6.36 4.25 18.29
CA ALA A 101 -6.45 3.65 19.62
C ALA A 101 -6.78 2.16 19.52
N GLY A 102 -7.75 1.79 18.68
CA GLY A 102 -8.09 0.40 18.40
C GLY A 102 -6.92 -0.40 17.82
N LEU A 103 -6.16 0.18 16.89
CA LEU A 103 -4.95 -0.44 16.33
C LEU A 103 -3.92 -0.72 17.42
N ALA A 104 -3.67 0.25 18.32
CA ALA A 104 -2.71 0.08 19.41
C ALA A 104 -3.16 -1.03 20.40
N GLU A 105 -4.45 -1.06 20.75
CA GLU A 105 -5.03 -2.05 21.65
C GLU A 105 -4.98 -3.46 21.04
N ILE A 106 -5.44 -3.66 19.81
CA ILE A 106 -5.36 -4.93 19.08
C ILE A 106 -3.91 -5.39 18.92
N THR A 107 -2.99 -4.46 18.65
CA THR A 107 -1.56 -4.77 18.56
C THR A 107 -1.04 -5.30 19.89
N SER A 108 -1.33 -4.64 21.01
CA SER A 108 -0.93 -5.07 22.35
C SER A 108 -1.48 -6.46 22.68
N LEU A 109 -2.77 -6.69 22.44
CA LEU A 109 -3.42 -7.98 22.67
C LEU A 109 -2.78 -9.08 21.79
N THR A 110 -2.54 -8.79 20.51
CA THR A 110 -1.91 -9.76 19.60
C THR A 110 -0.51 -10.15 20.07
N TYR A 111 0.31 -9.19 20.50
CA TYR A 111 1.65 -9.49 21.02
C TYR A 111 1.60 -10.31 22.31
N SER A 112 0.62 -10.08 23.18
CA SER A 112 0.43 -10.87 24.40
C SER A 112 0.10 -12.34 24.09
N ALA A 113 -0.61 -12.59 22.99
CA ALA A 113 -1.01 -13.92 22.54
C ALA A 113 0.15 -14.74 21.96
N LEU A 114 1.21 -14.12 21.42
CA LEU A 114 2.27 -14.81 20.67
C LEU A 114 2.91 -15.98 21.46
N ARG A 115 3.02 -15.85 22.78
CA ARG A 115 3.58 -16.90 23.64
C ARG A 115 2.74 -18.19 23.70
N PHE A 116 1.45 -18.09 23.37
CA PHE A 116 0.49 -19.20 23.38
C PHE A 116 0.19 -19.73 21.98
N MET A 117 0.76 -19.11 20.95
CA MET A 117 0.57 -19.49 19.55
C MET A 117 1.49 -20.63 19.14
N PRO A 118 1.15 -21.37 18.08
CA PRO A 118 1.99 -22.46 17.57
C PRO A 118 3.38 -21.98 17.18
N LYS A 119 4.41 -22.75 17.56
CA LYS A 119 5.80 -22.44 17.17
C LYS A 119 5.97 -22.53 15.65
N GLY A 120 6.66 -21.55 15.07
CA GLY A 120 6.88 -21.47 13.61
C GLY A 120 5.84 -20.61 12.88
N MET A 121 4.89 -20.03 13.59
CA MET A 121 3.98 -19.01 13.06
C MET A 121 4.77 -17.75 12.73
N PHE A 122 4.46 -17.13 11.57
CA PHE A 122 4.98 -15.81 11.28
C PHE A 122 4.31 -14.75 12.16
N PRO A 123 5.04 -13.69 12.54
CA PRO A 123 4.45 -12.58 13.29
C PRO A 123 3.20 -12.03 12.58
N PRO A 124 2.08 -11.83 13.30
CA PRO A 124 0.87 -11.27 12.70
C PRO A 124 1.11 -9.88 12.11
N THR A 125 0.49 -9.63 10.97
CA THR A 125 0.46 -8.30 10.33
C THR A 125 -0.84 -7.62 10.73
N ILE A 126 -0.73 -6.46 11.39
CA ILE A 126 -1.87 -5.70 11.90
C ILE A 126 -1.91 -4.37 11.16
N ILE A 127 -3.03 -4.09 10.52
CA ILE A 127 -3.20 -2.87 9.72
C ILE A 127 -4.59 -2.25 9.93
N LYS A 128 -4.68 -0.93 9.79
CA LYS A 128 -5.98 -0.28 9.59
C LYS A 128 -6.53 -0.73 8.24
N PHE A 129 -7.78 -1.14 8.22
CA PHE A 129 -8.45 -1.54 6.99
C PHE A 129 -9.44 -0.46 6.57
N GLY A 130 -9.29 0.07 5.36
CA GLY A 130 -10.14 1.15 4.87
C GLY A 130 -10.00 1.36 3.37
N ALA A 131 -10.74 2.31 2.83
CA ALA A 131 -10.72 2.65 1.39
C ALA A 131 -9.32 3.10 0.91
N GLN A 132 -8.50 3.66 1.80
CA GLN A 132 -7.10 4.02 1.50
C GLN A 132 -6.20 2.82 1.20
N ASN A 133 -6.61 1.60 1.56
CA ASN A 133 -5.86 0.37 1.25
C ASN A 133 -6.16 -0.19 -0.14
N LEU A 134 -7.03 0.48 -0.90
CA LEU A 134 -7.25 0.15 -2.31
C LEU A 134 -6.16 0.83 -3.16
N PRO A 135 -5.55 0.09 -4.11
CA PRO A 135 -4.57 0.68 -5.01
C PRO A 135 -5.17 1.80 -5.85
N ILE A 136 -4.50 2.95 -5.89
CA ILE A 136 -4.85 4.07 -6.78
C ILE A 136 -4.35 3.84 -8.21
N ALA A 137 -3.36 2.98 -8.37
CA ALA A 137 -2.88 2.43 -9.63
C ALA A 137 -2.07 1.16 -9.37
N ASN A 138 -1.79 0.40 -10.41
CA ASN A 138 -0.86 -0.73 -10.37
C ASN A 138 0.26 -0.52 -11.37
N LEU A 139 1.49 -0.62 -10.93
CA LEU A 139 2.64 -0.62 -11.82
C LEU A 139 2.97 -2.06 -12.21
N THR A 140 2.94 -2.39 -13.48
CA THR A 140 3.26 -3.71 -14.00
C THR A 140 4.63 -3.74 -14.62
N LEU A 141 5.34 -4.83 -14.38
CA LEU A 141 6.65 -5.10 -14.92
C LEU A 141 6.61 -6.44 -15.65
N SER A 142 7.09 -6.45 -16.89
CA SER A 142 7.23 -7.65 -17.70
C SER A 142 8.46 -7.54 -18.58
N SER A 143 9.06 -8.68 -18.93
CA SER A 143 10.16 -8.77 -19.88
C SER A 143 9.96 -10.00 -20.76
N ALA A 144 10.51 -9.96 -21.96
CA ALA A 144 10.54 -11.10 -22.88
C ALA A 144 11.77 -12.00 -22.65
N THR A 145 12.82 -11.47 -22.04
CA THR A 145 14.14 -12.15 -21.90
C THR A 145 14.43 -12.54 -20.46
N LEU A 146 14.01 -11.73 -19.48
CA LEU A 146 14.25 -11.98 -18.06
C LEU A 146 13.29 -13.03 -17.50
N SER A 147 13.80 -13.85 -16.59
CA SER A 147 13.00 -14.80 -15.83
C SER A 147 12.04 -14.07 -14.85
N GLU A 148 10.95 -14.73 -14.46
CA GLU A 148 10.01 -14.20 -13.46
C GLU A 148 10.68 -13.84 -12.13
N LYS A 149 11.74 -14.54 -11.75
CA LYS A 149 12.56 -14.29 -10.58
C LYS A 149 13.29 -12.94 -10.71
N GLU A 150 13.95 -12.71 -11.84
CA GLU A 150 14.69 -11.47 -12.10
C GLU A 150 13.76 -10.25 -12.21
N VAL A 151 12.62 -10.38 -12.90
CA VAL A 151 11.63 -9.32 -12.98
C VAL A 151 11.11 -8.94 -11.57
N ARG A 152 10.86 -9.95 -10.70
CA ARG A 152 10.43 -9.72 -9.33
C ARG A 152 11.52 -9.03 -8.48
N ASP A 153 12.76 -9.49 -8.60
CA ASP A 153 13.88 -8.88 -7.87
C ASP A 153 14.07 -7.42 -8.28
N LEU A 154 14.01 -7.10 -9.58
CA LEU A 154 14.06 -5.74 -10.09
C LEU A 154 12.88 -4.90 -9.57
N ALA A 155 11.67 -5.44 -9.59
CA ALA A 155 10.49 -4.77 -9.07
C ALA A 155 10.62 -4.43 -7.58
N TYR A 156 11.11 -5.38 -6.78
CA TYR A 156 11.19 -5.25 -5.33
C TYR A 156 12.38 -4.41 -4.86
N PHE A 157 13.56 -4.67 -5.40
CA PHE A 157 14.81 -4.06 -4.93
C PHE A 157 15.24 -2.80 -5.68
N SER A 158 14.81 -2.64 -6.95
CA SER A 158 15.22 -1.50 -7.77
C SER A 158 14.10 -0.49 -8.01
N VAL A 159 12.94 -0.94 -8.50
CA VAL A 159 11.84 -0.04 -8.88
C VAL A 159 11.10 0.49 -7.68
N ARG A 160 10.65 -0.40 -6.78
CA ARG A 160 9.84 -0.03 -5.62
C ARG A 160 10.50 1.01 -4.71
N PRO A 161 11.80 0.92 -4.33
CA PRO A 161 12.44 1.94 -3.50
C PRO A 161 12.51 3.32 -4.17
N GLN A 162 12.76 3.37 -5.49
CA GLN A 162 12.79 4.63 -6.23
C GLN A 162 11.41 5.31 -6.30
N LEU A 163 10.34 4.54 -6.47
CA LEU A 163 8.98 5.05 -6.40
C LEU A 163 8.60 5.51 -4.99
N GLY A 164 9.18 4.90 -3.96
CA GLY A 164 8.96 5.26 -2.56
C GLY A 164 9.42 6.69 -2.21
N THR A 165 10.19 7.36 -3.07
CA THR A 165 10.60 8.75 -2.89
C THR A 165 9.49 9.75 -3.20
N VAL A 166 8.42 9.32 -3.86
CA VAL A 166 7.28 10.19 -4.20
C VAL A 166 6.49 10.49 -2.93
N HIS A 167 6.27 11.78 -2.67
CA HIS A 167 5.55 12.22 -1.47
C HIS A 167 4.11 11.68 -1.44
N GLY A 168 3.70 11.13 -0.31
CA GLY A 168 2.35 10.61 -0.11
C GLY A 168 2.08 9.22 -0.71
N VAL A 169 3.10 8.58 -1.33
CA VAL A 169 2.96 7.21 -1.83
C VAL A 169 3.11 6.19 -0.68
N SER A 170 2.40 5.08 -0.80
CA SER A 170 2.60 3.88 0.01
C SER A 170 2.68 2.68 -0.92
N LEU A 171 3.75 1.89 -0.79
CA LEU A 171 4.05 0.79 -1.69
C LEU A 171 4.13 -0.52 -0.89
N PRO A 172 3.09 -1.33 -0.88
CA PRO A 172 3.13 -2.67 -0.31
C PRO A 172 4.09 -3.58 -1.10
N PRO A 173 4.35 -4.81 -0.63
CA PRO A 173 5.15 -5.78 -1.36
C PRO A 173 4.64 -6.05 -2.78
N THR A 174 5.54 -6.47 -3.67
CA THR A 174 5.22 -6.84 -5.04
C THR A 174 4.43 -8.15 -5.11
N PHE A 175 3.52 -8.26 -6.08
CA PHE A 175 2.75 -9.46 -6.35
C PHE A 175 3.13 -10.06 -7.70
N GLY A 176 3.03 -11.40 -7.80
CA GLY A 176 3.46 -12.14 -8.97
C GLY A 176 4.95 -12.39 -9.02
N GLY A 177 5.39 -13.03 -10.08
CA GLY A 177 6.76 -13.51 -10.23
C GLY A 177 7.14 -14.61 -9.25
N ALA A 178 8.34 -15.16 -9.41
CA ALA A 178 8.87 -16.18 -8.54
C ALA A 178 9.78 -15.57 -7.46
N VAL A 179 9.52 -15.87 -6.20
CA VAL A 179 10.35 -15.39 -5.08
C VAL A 179 11.66 -16.13 -5.07
N ARG A 180 12.79 -15.41 -5.21
CA ARG A 180 14.12 -16.01 -5.16
C ARG A 180 14.37 -16.67 -3.81
N GLN A 181 14.90 -17.88 -3.84
CA GLN A 181 15.23 -18.68 -2.68
C GLN A 181 16.42 -19.56 -2.97
N ILE A 182 17.36 -19.65 -2.05
CA ILE A 182 18.40 -20.67 -2.08
C ILE A 182 17.79 -21.96 -1.56
N THR A 183 17.82 -22.99 -2.38
CA THR A 183 17.21 -24.29 -2.04
C THR A 183 18.28 -25.36 -2.01
N VAL A 184 18.29 -26.17 -0.96
CA VAL A 184 19.11 -27.35 -0.86
C VAL A 184 18.27 -28.56 -1.27
N PHE A 185 18.58 -29.13 -2.43
CA PHE A 185 17.94 -30.33 -2.93
C PHE A 185 18.65 -31.55 -2.36
N LEU A 186 17.93 -32.31 -1.53
CA LEU A 186 18.48 -33.48 -0.84
C LEU A 186 18.28 -34.75 -1.66
N ASN A 187 19.30 -35.62 -1.67
CA ASN A 187 19.21 -36.95 -2.26
C ASN A 187 18.99 -37.99 -1.16
N ARG A 188 17.78 -38.59 -1.14
CA ARG A 188 17.36 -39.52 -0.13
C ARG A 188 18.27 -40.78 -0.04
N GLU A 189 18.69 -41.33 -1.18
CA GLU A 189 19.52 -42.51 -1.19
C GLU A 189 20.91 -42.25 -0.60
N LYS A 190 21.52 -41.12 -1.01
CA LYS A 190 22.81 -40.69 -0.48
C LYS A 190 22.75 -40.38 1.03
N MET A 191 21.65 -39.82 1.53
CA MET A 191 21.43 -39.57 2.95
C MET A 191 21.34 -40.89 3.73
N LEU A 192 20.54 -41.85 3.24
CA LEU A 192 20.37 -43.14 3.86
C LEU A 192 21.69 -43.91 3.92
N ALA A 193 22.45 -43.92 2.80
CA ALA A 193 23.75 -44.62 2.72
C ALA A 193 24.77 -44.06 3.74
N ARG A 194 24.63 -42.78 4.17
CA ARG A 194 25.53 -42.14 5.15
C ARG A 194 24.94 -42.02 6.54
N GLY A 195 23.71 -42.48 6.76
CA GLY A 195 23.00 -42.39 8.05
C GLY A 195 22.78 -40.94 8.49
N ILE A 196 22.47 -40.01 7.54
CA ILE A 196 22.24 -38.57 7.82
C ILE A 196 20.77 -38.27 7.61
N SER A 197 20.17 -37.60 8.60
CA SER A 197 18.80 -37.12 8.55
C SER A 197 18.71 -35.69 7.98
N ALA A 198 17.54 -35.31 7.43
CA ALA A 198 17.29 -33.96 6.95
C ALA A 198 17.46 -32.91 8.04
N ASN A 199 17.09 -33.23 9.28
CA ASN A 199 17.23 -32.33 10.43
C ASN A 199 18.70 -32.04 10.78
N GLU A 200 19.61 -33.02 10.61
CA GLU A 200 21.04 -32.79 10.80
C GLU A 200 21.58 -31.84 9.74
N ILE A 201 21.12 -31.97 8.48
CA ILE A 201 21.50 -31.05 7.42
C ILE A 201 21.00 -29.63 7.68
N VAL A 202 19.73 -29.47 8.10
CA VAL A 202 19.18 -28.13 8.45
C VAL A 202 19.96 -27.49 9.59
N LYS A 203 20.31 -28.26 10.64
CA LYS A 203 21.12 -27.74 11.75
C LYS A 203 22.52 -27.33 11.28
N ALA A 204 23.18 -28.14 10.48
CA ALA A 204 24.52 -27.85 9.96
C ALA A 204 24.52 -26.59 9.07
N VAL A 205 23.61 -26.51 8.11
CA VAL A 205 23.50 -25.32 7.23
C VAL A 205 23.23 -24.03 8.03
N ASN A 206 22.40 -24.11 9.06
CA ASN A 206 22.14 -22.95 9.93
C ASN A 206 23.37 -22.56 10.79
N ALA A 207 24.16 -23.54 11.19
CA ALA A 207 25.38 -23.29 11.98
C ALA A 207 26.52 -22.72 11.14
N GLU A 208 26.64 -23.18 9.88
CA GLU A 208 27.70 -22.76 8.98
C GLU A 208 27.41 -21.44 8.23
N ASN A 209 26.16 -21.00 8.17
CA ASN A 209 25.76 -19.78 7.49
C ASN A 209 25.41 -18.68 8.49
N LEU A 210 26.39 -18.25 9.28
CA LEU A 210 26.17 -17.34 10.40
C LEU A 210 27.26 -16.26 10.48
N LEU A 211 26.83 -15.03 10.80
CA LEU A 211 27.72 -13.94 11.20
C LEU A 211 27.65 -13.81 12.74
N VAL A 212 28.76 -14.07 13.42
CA VAL A 212 28.83 -13.97 14.88
C VAL A 212 29.66 -12.73 15.23
N PRO A 213 29.06 -11.65 15.74
CA PRO A 213 29.82 -10.53 16.29
C PRO A 213 30.53 -10.96 17.56
N ALA A 214 31.85 -10.73 17.64
CA ALA A 214 32.67 -11.08 18.80
C ALA A 214 33.07 -9.85 19.64
N GLY A 215 32.52 -8.65 19.30
CA GLY A 215 32.84 -7.39 19.97
C GLY A 215 33.87 -6.56 19.21
N ASN A 216 34.58 -5.70 19.91
CA ASN A 216 35.59 -4.83 19.33
C ASN A 216 36.94 -4.90 20.11
N VAL A 217 38.02 -4.64 19.41
CA VAL A 217 39.37 -4.55 19.98
C VAL A 217 40.00 -3.22 19.59
N LYS A 218 40.57 -2.52 20.58
CA LYS A 218 41.32 -1.29 20.35
C LYS A 218 42.76 -1.62 20.05
N ILE A 219 43.26 -1.15 18.91
CA ILE A 219 44.66 -1.28 18.49
C ILE A 219 45.17 0.11 18.13
N GLY A 220 45.99 0.71 19.01
CA GLY A 220 46.40 2.11 18.87
C GLY A 220 45.18 3.03 18.99
N ASP A 221 45.04 3.96 18.04
CA ASP A 221 43.94 4.93 17.97
C ASP A 221 42.67 4.42 17.25
N PHE A 222 42.67 3.16 16.79
CA PHE A 222 41.56 2.56 16.03
C PHE A 222 40.82 1.54 16.87
N ASP A 223 39.48 1.53 16.69
CA ASP A 223 38.59 0.53 17.25
C ASP A 223 38.11 -0.41 16.13
N TYR A 224 38.49 -1.68 16.19
CA TYR A 224 38.21 -2.69 15.19
C TYR A 224 37.06 -3.56 15.66
N ASN A 225 36.02 -3.69 14.82
CA ASN A 225 34.98 -4.69 15.05
C ASN A 225 35.50 -6.09 14.73
N VAL A 226 35.36 -6.99 15.69
CA VAL A 226 35.77 -8.39 15.55
C VAL A 226 34.52 -9.23 15.32
N TYR A 227 34.49 -9.99 14.25
CA TYR A 227 33.41 -10.91 13.93
C TYR A 227 33.93 -12.16 13.22
N SER A 228 33.26 -13.27 13.44
CA SER A 228 33.42 -14.50 12.64
C SER A 228 32.31 -14.53 11.61
N ASN A 229 32.69 -14.55 10.33
CA ASN A 229 31.76 -14.57 9.22
C ASN A 229 31.93 -15.87 8.44
N SER A 230 30.94 -16.77 8.53
CA SER A 230 30.84 -17.98 7.73
C SER A 230 29.78 -17.88 6.60
N ILE A 231 29.20 -16.67 6.40
CA ILE A 231 28.28 -16.43 5.29
C ILE A 231 29.04 -16.52 3.98
N VAL A 232 28.61 -17.40 3.11
CA VAL A 232 29.23 -17.60 1.79
C VAL A 232 28.79 -16.52 0.80
N SER A 233 29.70 -16.11 -0.07
CA SER A 233 29.40 -15.11 -1.11
C SER A 233 28.68 -15.72 -2.32
N MET A 234 28.94 -16.98 -2.61
CA MET A 234 28.35 -17.72 -3.73
C MET A 234 27.60 -18.98 -3.26
N VAL A 235 26.42 -19.21 -3.83
CA VAL A 235 25.59 -20.40 -3.50
C VAL A 235 26.35 -21.71 -3.67
N LYS A 236 27.28 -21.77 -4.63
CA LYS A 236 28.10 -22.99 -4.87
C LYS A 236 28.97 -23.36 -3.66
N GLU A 237 29.45 -22.39 -2.89
CA GLU A 237 30.29 -22.61 -1.71
C GLU A 237 29.53 -23.32 -0.59
N MET A 238 28.18 -23.21 -0.53
CA MET A 238 27.35 -23.95 0.42
C MET A 238 27.49 -25.47 0.25
N ASN A 239 27.85 -25.96 -0.93
CA ASN A 239 28.04 -27.38 -1.17
C ASN A 239 29.23 -27.96 -0.37
N ASP A 240 30.13 -27.11 0.08
CA ASP A 240 31.31 -27.52 0.87
C ASP A 240 31.06 -27.38 2.39
N PHE A 241 29.81 -27.08 2.82
CA PHE A 241 29.48 -27.07 4.22
C PHE A 241 29.61 -28.47 4.85
N PRO A 242 30.36 -28.64 5.96
CA PRO A 242 30.47 -29.90 6.67
C PRO A 242 29.16 -30.19 7.41
N ILE A 243 28.57 -31.35 7.16
CA ILE A 243 27.28 -31.75 7.80
C ILE A 243 27.54 -32.56 9.05
N LYS A 244 28.42 -33.58 8.94
CA LYS A 244 28.69 -34.49 10.04
C LYS A 244 29.98 -35.26 9.78
N VAL A 245 30.66 -35.70 10.84
CA VAL A 245 31.75 -36.68 10.72
C VAL A 245 31.20 -38.08 10.93
N VAL A 246 31.35 -38.96 9.95
CA VAL A 246 30.88 -40.34 10.03
C VAL A 246 32.11 -41.25 9.91
N ASN A 247 32.37 -42.11 10.90
CA ASN A 247 33.52 -42.98 10.97
C ASN A 247 34.88 -42.29 10.75
N GLY A 248 35.01 -41.06 11.29
CA GLY A 248 36.23 -40.24 11.14
C GLY A 248 36.37 -39.50 9.79
N VAL A 249 35.41 -39.65 8.88
CA VAL A 249 35.41 -38.98 7.59
C VAL A 249 34.34 -37.84 7.58
N PRO A 250 34.72 -36.59 7.25
CA PRO A 250 33.75 -35.51 7.13
C PRO A 250 32.86 -35.72 5.91
N VAL A 251 31.53 -35.58 6.10
CA VAL A 251 30.55 -35.62 5.03
C VAL A 251 30.09 -34.18 4.77
N TYR A 252 30.19 -33.74 3.54
CA TYR A 252 29.82 -32.41 3.09
C TYR A 252 28.42 -32.39 2.45
N LEU A 253 27.84 -31.18 2.32
CA LEU A 253 26.53 -31.02 1.68
C LEU A 253 26.47 -31.60 0.28
N LYS A 254 27.51 -31.44 -0.54
CA LYS A 254 27.63 -32.04 -1.89
C LYS A 254 27.52 -33.57 -1.92
N ASP A 255 27.84 -34.24 -0.82
CA ASP A 255 27.76 -35.68 -0.72
C ASP A 255 26.34 -36.21 -0.53
N VAL A 256 25.43 -35.38 -0.04
CA VAL A 256 24.03 -35.72 0.31
C VAL A 256 22.98 -34.90 -0.42
N GLY A 257 23.40 -33.80 -1.09
CA GLY A 257 22.51 -32.91 -1.80
C GLY A 257 23.25 -31.88 -2.66
N THR A 258 22.54 -30.84 -3.07
CA THR A 258 23.10 -29.71 -3.83
C THR A 258 22.36 -28.45 -3.50
N ALA A 259 23.08 -27.38 -3.16
CA ALA A 259 22.55 -26.03 -3.02
C ALA A 259 22.46 -25.35 -4.38
N ALA A 260 21.32 -24.74 -4.68
CA ALA A 260 21.09 -24.01 -5.92
C ALA A 260 20.29 -22.72 -5.69
N ASP A 261 20.57 -21.71 -6.52
CA ASP A 261 19.76 -20.52 -6.63
C ASP A 261 18.46 -20.85 -7.37
N SER A 262 17.39 -21.02 -6.65
CA SER A 262 16.08 -21.48 -7.09
C SER A 262 14.99 -20.48 -6.73
N THR A 263 13.76 -20.93 -6.74
CA THR A 263 12.59 -20.13 -6.35
C THR A 263 11.75 -20.85 -5.30
N ALA A 264 11.13 -20.10 -4.45
CA ALA A 264 10.10 -20.64 -3.56
C ALA A 264 8.93 -21.19 -4.37
N VAL A 265 8.15 -22.08 -3.78
CA VAL A 265 6.93 -22.59 -4.41
C VAL A 265 6.01 -21.40 -4.73
N GLN A 266 5.68 -21.25 -6.01
CA GLN A 266 4.86 -20.15 -6.48
C GLN A 266 3.39 -20.40 -6.11
N VAL A 267 2.83 -19.53 -5.29
CA VAL A 267 1.43 -19.61 -4.80
C VAL A 267 0.50 -18.62 -5.50
N ASN A 268 1.06 -17.65 -6.23
CA ASN A 268 0.31 -16.66 -6.99
C ASN A 268 0.90 -16.48 -8.39
N VAL A 269 0.03 -16.24 -9.36
CA VAL A 269 0.41 -15.95 -10.74
C VAL A 269 -0.30 -14.70 -11.18
N VAL A 270 0.47 -13.73 -11.67
CA VAL A 270 -0.05 -12.48 -12.24
C VAL A 270 0.12 -12.52 -13.75
N ARG A 271 -0.94 -12.17 -14.47
CA ARG A 271 -0.90 -12.00 -15.93
C ARG A 271 -1.54 -10.66 -16.31
N VAL A 272 -0.84 -9.97 -17.17
CA VAL A 272 -1.32 -8.73 -17.78
C VAL A 272 -1.34 -8.92 -19.29
N ASN A 273 -2.49 -8.76 -19.92
CA ASN A 273 -2.71 -9.03 -21.35
C ASN A 273 -2.20 -10.44 -21.78
N GLY A 274 -2.45 -11.46 -20.92
CA GLY A 274 -2.05 -12.84 -21.16
C GLY A 274 -0.59 -13.17 -20.83
N ARG A 275 0.30 -12.19 -20.66
CA ARG A 275 1.72 -12.38 -20.33
C ARG A 275 1.94 -12.43 -18.83
N ARG A 276 2.83 -13.31 -18.39
CA ARG A 276 3.27 -13.35 -16.99
C ARG A 276 3.97 -12.05 -16.63
N SER A 277 3.59 -11.48 -15.50
CA SER A 277 4.02 -10.17 -15.08
C SER A 277 4.18 -10.11 -13.56
N VAL A 278 4.86 -9.09 -13.08
CA VAL A 278 4.90 -8.68 -11.69
C VAL A 278 4.19 -7.35 -11.58
N TYR A 279 3.43 -7.11 -10.52
CA TYR A 279 2.91 -5.78 -10.27
C TYR A 279 3.24 -5.27 -8.87
N VAL A 280 3.42 -3.96 -8.81
CA VAL A 280 3.58 -3.19 -7.58
C VAL A 280 2.30 -2.38 -7.39
N PRO A 281 1.47 -2.67 -6.38
CA PRO A 281 0.32 -1.83 -6.09
C PRO A 281 0.80 -0.48 -5.57
N ILE A 282 0.21 0.59 -6.09
CA ILE A 282 0.47 1.95 -5.67
C ILE A 282 -0.72 2.38 -4.81
N LEU A 283 -0.48 2.58 -3.53
CA LEU A 283 -1.42 3.12 -2.59
C LEU A 283 -1.04 4.55 -2.25
N LYS A 284 -1.96 5.30 -1.71
CA LYS A 284 -1.67 6.62 -1.12
C LYS A 284 -1.67 6.54 0.40
N GLN A 285 -0.91 7.42 1.03
CA GLN A 285 -1.01 7.67 2.46
C GLN A 285 -2.33 8.39 2.79
N ALA A 286 -2.80 8.26 4.03
CA ALA A 286 -3.98 8.98 4.49
C ALA A 286 -3.82 10.49 4.26
N GLY A 287 -4.86 11.15 3.74
CA GLY A 287 -4.83 12.58 3.43
C GLY A 287 -4.01 12.99 2.20
N ALA A 288 -3.29 12.06 1.54
CA ALA A 288 -2.55 12.38 0.33
C ALA A 288 -3.47 12.60 -0.89
N ASN A 289 -3.07 13.51 -1.78
CA ASN A 289 -3.79 13.81 -3.00
C ASN A 289 -3.48 12.77 -4.08
N THR A 290 -4.50 12.02 -4.54
CA THR A 290 -4.36 10.95 -5.53
C THR A 290 -3.73 11.44 -6.83
N LEU A 291 -4.12 12.62 -7.35
CA LEU A 291 -3.53 13.17 -8.57
C LEU A 291 -2.05 13.51 -8.38
N ALA A 292 -1.69 14.16 -7.28
CA ALA A 292 -0.31 14.54 -7.00
C ALA A 292 0.62 13.32 -6.87
N VAL A 293 0.15 12.26 -6.19
CA VAL A 293 0.90 11.00 -6.06
C VAL A 293 1.12 10.37 -7.43
N LEU A 294 0.07 10.24 -8.26
CA LEU A 294 0.18 9.59 -9.57
C LEU A 294 0.98 10.42 -10.57
N ASP A 295 0.90 11.75 -10.52
CA ASP A 295 1.75 12.62 -11.33
C ASP A 295 3.23 12.50 -10.92
N GLY A 296 3.51 12.47 -9.62
CA GLY A 296 4.85 12.19 -9.10
C GLY A 296 5.41 10.83 -9.56
N ILE A 297 4.57 9.79 -9.53
CA ILE A 297 4.97 8.47 -10.07
C ILE A 297 5.30 8.56 -11.56
N ARG A 298 4.46 9.21 -12.38
CA ARG A 298 4.73 9.39 -13.82
C ARG A 298 6.01 10.16 -14.09
N GLU A 299 6.34 11.10 -13.24
CA GLU A 299 7.59 11.88 -13.38
C GLU A 299 8.83 11.03 -13.03
N VAL A 300 8.74 10.11 -12.09
CA VAL A 300 9.84 9.23 -11.68
C VAL A 300 10.04 8.06 -12.65
N LEU A 301 8.97 7.53 -13.27
CA LEU A 301 9.05 6.36 -14.16
C LEU A 301 10.13 6.47 -15.25
N PRO A 302 10.26 7.58 -16.03
CA PRO A 302 11.29 7.68 -17.06
C PRO A 302 12.70 7.89 -16.50
N LYS A 303 12.82 8.21 -15.22
CA LYS A 303 14.09 8.50 -14.52
C LYS A 303 14.61 7.31 -13.71
N LEU A 304 13.92 6.16 -13.75
CA LEU A 304 14.31 4.96 -13.02
C LEU A 304 15.72 4.50 -13.44
N LYS A 305 16.57 4.22 -12.45
CA LYS A 305 17.96 3.79 -12.65
C LYS A 305 18.14 2.30 -12.41
N GLY A 306 19.14 1.70 -13.07
CA GLY A 306 19.49 0.29 -12.88
C GLY A 306 18.45 -0.69 -13.43
N ILE A 307 17.68 -0.27 -14.44
CA ILE A 307 16.66 -1.08 -15.07
C ILE A 307 17.14 -1.46 -16.48
N PRO A 308 17.11 -2.78 -16.83
CA PRO A 308 17.41 -3.24 -18.17
C PRO A 308 16.44 -2.63 -19.20
N ALA A 309 16.94 -2.37 -20.41
CA ALA A 309 16.15 -1.73 -21.47
C ALA A 309 14.96 -2.57 -21.97
N ASP A 310 15.02 -3.89 -21.79
CA ASP A 310 13.97 -4.85 -22.15
C ASP A 310 12.89 -5.06 -21.07
N LEU A 311 13.04 -4.41 -19.91
CA LEU A 311 12.02 -4.41 -18.87
C LEU A 311 10.93 -3.40 -19.21
N GLU A 312 9.78 -3.90 -19.61
CA GLU A 312 8.60 -3.10 -19.87
C GLU A 312 7.91 -2.72 -18.55
N VAL A 313 7.84 -1.41 -18.26
CA VAL A 313 7.20 -0.87 -17.05
C VAL A 313 5.99 -0.05 -17.45
N LYS A 314 4.79 -0.47 -17.03
CA LYS A 314 3.52 0.18 -17.39
C LYS A 314 2.64 0.45 -16.18
N LEU A 315 2.03 1.64 -16.16
CA LEU A 315 1.00 1.99 -15.19
C LEU A 315 -0.37 1.55 -15.71
N ILE A 316 -1.10 0.76 -14.92
CA ILE A 316 -2.45 0.28 -15.21
C ILE A 316 -3.40 0.60 -14.06
N PHE A 317 -4.71 0.57 -14.31
CA PHE A 317 -5.76 0.94 -13.33
C PHE A 317 -5.52 2.32 -12.72
N ASP A 318 -5.11 3.26 -13.54
CA ASP A 318 -4.77 4.61 -13.13
C ASP A 318 -6.04 5.42 -12.82
N GLN A 319 -6.31 5.62 -11.54
CA GLN A 319 -7.49 6.35 -11.07
C GLN A 319 -7.44 7.84 -11.44
N SER A 320 -6.26 8.41 -11.72
CA SER A 320 -6.16 9.82 -12.08
C SER A 320 -6.91 10.17 -13.38
N LEU A 321 -7.04 9.21 -14.29
CA LEU A 321 -7.79 9.39 -15.53
C LEU A 321 -9.27 9.65 -15.24
N TYR A 322 -9.85 8.84 -14.35
CA TYR A 322 -11.25 8.99 -13.94
C TYR A 322 -11.48 10.29 -13.15
N ILE A 323 -10.56 10.63 -12.25
CA ILE A 323 -10.67 11.86 -11.45
C ILE A 323 -10.60 13.09 -12.37
N ARG A 324 -9.65 13.14 -13.30
CA ARG A 324 -9.51 14.24 -14.27
C ARG A 324 -10.73 14.36 -15.16
N GLN A 325 -11.24 13.23 -15.66
CA GLN A 325 -12.43 13.22 -16.50
C GLN A 325 -13.66 13.69 -15.72
N ALA A 326 -13.87 13.23 -14.49
CA ALA A 326 -14.96 13.69 -13.65
C ALA A 326 -14.88 15.20 -13.36
N LEU A 327 -13.68 15.72 -13.04
CA LEU A 327 -13.47 17.15 -12.86
C LEU A 327 -13.81 17.94 -14.12
N ALA A 328 -13.29 17.51 -15.28
CA ALA A 328 -13.54 18.19 -16.56
C ALA A 328 -15.04 18.15 -16.94
N THR A 329 -15.73 17.02 -16.70
CA THR A 329 -17.17 16.92 -16.95
C THR A 329 -17.94 17.93 -16.10
N VAL A 330 -17.66 18.00 -14.80
CA VAL A 330 -18.36 18.95 -13.91
C VAL A 330 -18.05 20.40 -14.27
N GLU A 331 -16.78 20.74 -14.59
CA GLU A 331 -16.42 22.07 -15.07
C GLU A 331 -17.19 22.45 -16.34
N HIS A 332 -17.32 21.51 -17.26
CA HIS A 332 -18.07 21.71 -18.51
C HIS A 332 -19.59 21.87 -18.23
N GLU A 333 -20.17 21.03 -17.39
CA GLU A 333 -21.59 21.12 -17.02
C GLU A 333 -21.91 22.42 -16.26
N MET A 334 -21.02 22.87 -15.39
CA MET A 334 -21.16 24.14 -14.69
C MET A 334 -21.13 25.34 -15.67
N LEU A 335 -20.23 25.32 -16.65
CA LEU A 335 -20.16 26.35 -17.68
C LEU A 335 -21.39 26.35 -18.60
N LEU A 336 -21.85 25.17 -19.02
CA LEU A 336 -23.06 25.01 -19.81
C LEU A 336 -24.31 25.43 -19.04
N GLY A 337 -24.50 24.94 -17.82
CA GLY A 337 -25.65 25.27 -16.99
C GLY A 337 -25.71 26.75 -16.64
N GLY A 338 -24.58 27.33 -16.22
CA GLY A 338 -24.46 28.77 -15.98
C GLY A 338 -24.71 29.62 -17.21
N GLY A 339 -24.18 29.20 -18.36
CA GLY A 339 -24.42 29.85 -19.66
C GLY A 339 -25.87 29.81 -20.08
N LEU A 340 -26.52 28.65 -20.00
CA LEU A 340 -27.95 28.48 -20.28
C LEU A 340 -28.81 29.32 -19.34
N ALA A 341 -28.52 29.34 -18.02
CA ALA A 341 -29.21 30.19 -17.07
C ALA A 341 -29.10 31.68 -17.47
N CYS A 342 -27.93 32.15 -17.85
CA CYS A 342 -27.74 33.53 -18.33
C CYS A 342 -28.56 33.81 -19.58
N VAL A 343 -28.60 32.91 -20.55
CA VAL A 343 -29.38 33.04 -21.80
C VAL A 343 -30.88 33.07 -21.48
N MET A 344 -31.37 32.17 -20.63
CA MET A 344 -32.79 32.12 -20.25
C MET A 344 -33.22 33.39 -19.53
N ILE A 345 -32.40 33.93 -18.65
CA ILE A 345 -32.69 35.19 -17.97
C ILE A 345 -32.72 36.35 -18.95
N LEU A 346 -31.79 36.40 -19.92
CA LEU A 346 -31.79 37.40 -20.95
C LEU A 346 -33.07 37.35 -21.81
N LEU A 347 -33.51 36.13 -22.19
CA LEU A 347 -34.70 35.92 -23.00
C LEU A 347 -35.98 36.27 -22.22
N PHE A 348 -36.11 35.83 -20.97
CA PHE A 348 -37.36 36.05 -20.24
C PHE A 348 -37.47 37.41 -19.53
N LEU A 349 -36.37 37.95 -19.02
CA LEU A 349 -36.38 39.24 -18.33
C LEU A 349 -35.99 40.40 -19.27
N GLY A 350 -35.39 40.17 -20.43
CA GLY A 350 -34.96 41.18 -21.38
C GLY A 350 -33.94 42.19 -20.81
N SER A 351 -33.27 41.84 -19.72
CA SER A 351 -32.42 42.76 -18.93
C SER A 351 -30.99 42.23 -18.84
N VAL A 352 -30.07 42.86 -19.58
CA VAL A 352 -28.62 42.56 -19.51
C VAL A 352 -28.06 42.76 -18.09
N ARG A 353 -28.61 43.76 -17.34
CA ARG A 353 -28.17 44.04 -15.95
C ARG A 353 -28.47 42.83 -15.05
N SER A 354 -29.66 42.26 -15.16
CA SER A 354 -30.05 41.07 -14.36
C SER A 354 -29.22 39.86 -14.76
N MET A 355 -28.95 39.65 -16.06
CA MET A 355 -28.07 38.59 -16.55
C MET A 355 -26.67 38.70 -15.95
N LEU A 356 -26.04 39.88 -15.95
CA LEU A 356 -24.71 40.11 -15.40
C LEU A 356 -24.63 39.87 -13.91
N ILE A 357 -25.69 40.20 -13.14
CA ILE A 357 -25.76 39.97 -11.70
C ILE A 357 -25.69 38.45 -11.44
N ILE A 358 -26.45 37.67 -12.20
CA ILE A 358 -26.47 36.19 -12.01
C ILE A 358 -25.19 35.55 -12.53
N ALA A 359 -24.67 36.03 -13.66
CA ALA A 359 -23.37 35.58 -14.17
C ALA A 359 -22.21 35.78 -13.17
N LEU A 360 -22.30 36.78 -12.27
CA LEU A 360 -21.35 36.99 -11.19
C LEU A 360 -21.72 36.21 -9.91
N ALA A 361 -23.00 36.02 -9.64
CA ALA A 361 -23.46 35.34 -8.44
C ALA A 361 -23.12 33.83 -8.45
N ILE A 362 -23.22 33.16 -9.61
CA ILE A 362 -22.92 31.72 -9.75
C ILE A 362 -21.47 31.42 -9.37
N PRO A 363 -20.42 32.02 -9.97
CA PRO A 363 -19.03 31.76 -9.59
C PRO A 363 -18.74 32.11 -8.11
N LEU A 364 -19.36 33.17 -7.60
CA LEU A 364 -19.19 33.58 -6.20
C LEU A 364 -19.79 32.56 -5.24
N SER A 365 -20.95 31.97 -5.57
CA SER A 365 -21.57 30.91 -4.78
C SER A 365 -20.70 29.64 -4.76
N ILE A 366 -20.18 29.25 -5.92
CA ILE A 366 -19.30 28.07 -6.06
C ILE A 366 -18.02 28.27 -5.24
N THR A 367 -17.38 29.43 -5.38
CA THR A 367 -16.16 29.73 -4.61
C THR A 367 -16.43 29.76 -3.11
N THR A 368 -17.58 30.28 -2.68
CA THR A 368 -18.00 30.25 -1.27
C THR A 368 -18.17 28.81 -0.78
N ALA A 369 -18.84 27.96 -1.56
CA ALA A 369 -19.02 26.55 -1.23
C ALA A 369 -17.67 25.81 -1.14
N LEU A 370 -16.72 26.07 -2.07
CA LEU A 370 -15.37 25.50 -2.02
C LEU A 370 -14.60 25.94 -0.75
N VAL A 371 -14.71 27.20 -0.37
CA VAL A 371 -14.11 27.70 0.87
C VAL A 371 -14.68 26.95 2.09
N LEU A 372 -16.00 26.80 2.17
CA LEU A 372 -16.65 26.07 3.26
C LEU A 372 -16.24 24.59 3.29
N LEU A 373 -16.21 23.92 2.13
CA LEU A 373 -15.75 22.53 2.01
C LEU A 373 -14.30 22.38 2.49
N TYR A 374 -13.42 23.31 2.12
CA TYR A 374 -12.02 23.29 2.55
C TYR A 374 -11.89 23.43 4.08
N PHE A 375 -12.57 24.41 4.69
CA PHE A 375 -12.49 24.62 6.13
C PHE A 375 -13.19 23.54 6.97
N THR A 376 -14.14 22.82 6.38
CA THR A 376 -14.77 21.64 7.02
C THR A 376 -14.00 20.34 6.78
N GLY A 377 -12.83 20.39 6.10
CA GLY A 377 -11.98 19.22 5.87
C GLY A 377 -12.47 18.26 4.78
N HIS A 378 -13.40 18.68 3.93
CA HIS A 378 -13.89 17.86 2.83
C HIS A 378 -12.94 17.89 1.63
N THR A 379 -12.96 16.80 0.85
CA THR A 379 -12.19 16.66 -0.40
C THR A 379 -13.02 17.02 -1.63
N ILE A 380 -12.36 17.36 -2.73
CA ILE A 380 -13.01 17.41 -4.04
C ILE A 380 -13.14 15.97 -4.55
N ASN A 381 -14.37 15.48 -4.65
CA ASN A 381 -14.69 14.12 -5.07
C ASN A 381 -16.01 14.12 -5.87
N ILE A 382 -16.38 12.97 -6.42
CA ILE A 382 -17.60 12.85 -7.26
C ILE A 382 -18.85 13.35 -6.53
N MET A 383 -18.97 13.11 -5.21
CA MET A 383 -20.14 13.52 -4.43
C MET A 383 -20.19 15.05 -4.22
N THR A 384 -19.06 15.65 -3.83
CA THR A 384 -18.98 17.11 -3.65
C THR A 384 -19.14 17.85 -4.99
N LEU A 385 -18.57 17.31 -6.06
CA LEU A 385 -18.73 17.89 -7.42
C LEU A 385 -20.15 17.74 -7.93
N GLY A 386 -20.79 16.58 -7.73
CA GLY A 386 -22.19 16.37 -8.10
C GLY A 386 -23.13 17.33 -7.35
N GLY A 387 -22.87 17.56 -6.05
CA GLY A 387 -23.60 18.55 -5.26
C GLY A 387 -23.41 19.98 -5.78
N LEU A 388 -22.20 20.37 -6.18
CA LEU A 388 -21.92 21.67 -6.76
C LEU A 388 -22.60 21.84 -8.14
N ALA A 389 -22.56 20.82 -8.99
CA ALA A 389 -23.23 20.84 -10.30
C ALA A 389 -24.75 20.98 -10.17
N LEU A 390 -25.34 20.23 -9.22
CA LEU A 390 -26.77 20.33 -8.92
C LEU A 390 -27.14 21.75 -8.45
N ALA A 391 -26.35 22.35 -7.57
CA ALA A 391 -26.58 23.71 -7.05
C ALA A 391 -26.50 24.79 -8.12
N VAL A 392 -25.78 24.57 -9.21
CA VAL A 392 -25.72 25.49 -10.37
C VAL A 392 -26.93 25.31 -11.29
N GLY A 393 -27.47 24.08 -11.38
CA GLY A 393 -28.60 23.75 -12.26
C GLY A 393 -29.97 24.07 -11.68
N THR A 394 -30.09 24.30 -10.36
CA THR A 394 -31.32 24.69 -9.66
C THR A 394 -31.41 26.21 -9.46
#